data_58e56b43e7e06f3c3ee99cb4a29614ec
#
_entry.id   58e56b43e7e06f3c3ee99cb4a29614ec
#
_cell.length_a   1.000
_cell.length_b   1.000
_cell.length_c   1.000
_cell.angle_alpha   90.00
_cell.angle_beta   90.00
_cell.angle_gamma   90.00
#
_symmetry.space_group_name_H-M   'P 1'
#
loop_
_entity.id
_entity.type
_entity.pdbx_description
1 polymer ?
#
loop_
_entity_poly.entity_id
_entity_poly.type
_entity_poly.pdbx_seq_one_letter_code
_entity_poly.pdbx_strand_id
1 'polypeptide(L)'
;NDCLQMAAYIINRIEVNEHILDNPIYAPMFSVEEVNRLAQEGMPFRDAYKKVGMDIEHGNFTPNTDIHHTHEGSIGNLCNDKVEQLMDNAYEGFKFNRVKQAEENLLK
;
A
#
# COMPACT_ATOMS: atom_id res chain seq x y z
N ASN A 1 6.30 -3.86 25.38
CA ASN A 1 7.06 -4.96 24.73
C ASN A 1 6.13 -6.03 24.13
N ASP A 2 5.09 -6.48 24.86
CA ASP A 2 4.26 -7.62 24.47
C ASP A 2 3.48 -7.37 23.15
N CYS A 3 2.95 -6.15 22.95
CA CYS A 3 2.27 -5.78 21.70
C CYS A 3 3.21 -5.85 20.48
N LEU A 4 4.46 -5.40 20.63
CA LEU A 4 5.44 -5.44 19.54
C LEU A 4 5.87 -6.89 19.24
N GLN A 5 6.04 -7.70 20.27
CA GLN A 5 6.35 -9.14 20.11
C GLN A 5 5.19 -9.86 19.41
N MET A 6 3.96 -9.56 19.78
CA MET A 6 2.77 -10.13 19.15
C MET A 6 2.66 -9.67 17.68
N ALA A 7 2.90 -8.40 17.38
CA ALA A 7 2.92 -7.88 16.01
C ALA A 7 3.98 -8.60 15.17
N ALA A 8 5.21 -8.72 15.66
CA ALA A 8 6.28 -9.44 14.97
C ALA A 8 5.92 -10.91 14.75
N TYR A 9 5.29 -11.56 15.72
CA TYR A 9 4.83 -12.94 15.59
C TYR A 9 3.78 -13.10 14.49
N ILE A 10 2.81 -12.18 14.42
CA ILE A 10 1.73 -12.21 13.42
C ILE A 10 2.29 -11.96 12.04
N ILE A 11 3.10 -10.90 11.85
CA ILE A 11 3.66 -10.50 10.55
C ILE A 11 4.41 -11.68 9.89
N ASN A 12 5.20 -12.42 10.67
CA ASN A 12 5.96 -13.56 10.15
C ASN A 12 5.09 -14.79 9.78
N ARG A 13 3.79 -14.72 10.01
CA ARG A 13 2.82 -15.80 9.74
C ARG A 13 1.67 -15.38 8.84
N ILE A 14 1.76 -14.19 8.26
CA ILE A 14 0.78 -13.74 7.28
C ILE A 14 0.95 -14.57 6.01
N GLU A 15 -0.14 -15.22 5.60
CA GLU A 15 -0.25 -15.83 4.30
C GLU A 15 -1.08 -14.93 3.39
N VAL A 16 -0.52 -14.54 2.25
CA VAL A 16 -1.18 -13.66 1.29
C VAL A 16 -2.00 -14.52 0.34
N ASN A 17 -3.30 -14.24 0.24
CA ASN A 17 -4.11 -14.84 -0.82
C ASN A 17 -3.91 -14.06 -2.12
N GLU A 18 -3.01 -14.55 -2.96
CA GLU A 18 -2.64 -13.91 -4.24
C GLU A 18 -3.82 -13.82 -5.22
N HIS A 19 -4.85 -14.66 -5.04
CA HIS A 19 -6.02 -14.75 -5.92
C HIS A 19 -7.27 -14.04 -5.37
N ILE A 20 -7.11 -13.22 -4.32
CA ILE A 20 -8.27 -12.55 -3.70
C ILE A 20 -8.99 -11.63 -4.68
N LEU A 21 -8.26 -10.99 -5.59
CA LEU A 21 -8.79 -10.05 -6.58
C LEU A 21 -9.49 -10.75 -7.76
N ASP A 22 -9.34 -12.07 -7.90
CA ASP A 22 -10.07 -12.85 -8.91
C ASP A 22 -11.58 -12.96 -8.58
N ASN A 23 -11.96 -12.66 -7.32
CA ASN A 23 -13.34 -12.64 -6.91
C ASN A 23 -14.04 -11.38 -7.45
N PRO A 24 -15.14 -11.52 -8.23
CA PRO A 24 -15.85 -10.39 -8.84
C PRO A 24 -16.34 -9.31 -7.86
N ILE A 25 -16.50 -9.66 -6.59
CA ILE A 25 -16.91 -8.69 -5.54
C ILE A 25 -15.93 -7.53 -5.41
N TYR A 26 -14.66 -7.75 -5.77
CA TYR A 26 -13.60 -6.73 -5.70
C TYR A 26 -13.42 -5.93 -7.00
N ALA A 27 -14.11 -6.30 -8.08
CA ALA A 27 -14.02 -5.57 -9.35
C ALA A 27 -14.25 -4.06 -9.21
N PRO A 28 -15.23 -3.57 -8.39
CA PRO A 28 -15.45 -2.13 -8.22
C PRO A 28 -14.29 -1.36 -7.60
N MET A 29 -13.30 -2.04 -6.97
CA MET A 29 -12.10 -1.38 -6.45
C MET A 29 -11.31 -0.65 -7.56
N PHE A 30 -11.41 -1.11 -8.80
CA PHE A 30 -10.74 -0.56 -9.96
C PHE A 30 -11.55 0.51 -10.70
N SER A 31 -12.68 0.96 -10.12
CA SER A 31 -13.58 1.94 -10.75
C SER A 31 -12.93 3.29 -11.00
N VAL A 32 -12.05 3.73 -10.08
CA VAL A 32 -11.34 5.01 -10.21
C VAL A 32 -10.42 5.02 -11.43
N GLU A 33 -9.77 3.90 -11.72
CA GLU A 33 -8.88 3.75 -12.88
C GLU A 33 -9.65 3.93 -14.18
N GLU A 34 -10.84 3.33 -14.26
CA GLU A 34 -11.69 3.46 -15.43
C GLU A 34 -12.24 4.89 -15.59
N VAL A 35 -12.61 5.56 -14.49
CA VAL A 35 -13.00 6.97 -14.52
C VAL A 35 -11.86 7.84 -15.03
N ASN A 36 -10.63 7.61 -14.54
CA ASN A 36 -9.46 8.36 -14.97
C ASN A 36 -9.15 8.12 -16.46
N ARG A 37 -9.26 6.87 -16.92
CA ARG A 37 -9.07 6.51 -18.33
C ARG A 37 -10.05 7.28 -19.24
N LEU A 38 -11.34 7.25 -18.91
CA LEU A 38 -12.37 7.97 -19.66
C LEU A 38 -12.15 9.49 -19.64
N ALA A 39 -11.68 10.04 -18.51
CA ALA A 39 -11.37 11.47 -18.43
C ALA A 39 -10.18 11.85 -19.29
N GLN A 40 -9.15 11.00 -19.37
CA GLN A 40 -8.00 11.19 -20.26
C GLN A 40 -8.38 11.11 -21.75
N GLU A 41 -9.39 10.32 -22.08
CA GLU A 41 -9.99 10.25 -23.43
C GLU A 41 -10.88 11.46 -23.79
N GLY A 42 -11.03 12.41 -22.86
CA GLY A 42 -11.74 13.67 -23.07
C GLY A 42 -13.17 13.70 -22.55
N MET A 43 -13.62 12.67 -21.84
CA MET A 43 -14.93 12.70 -21.18
C MET A 43 -14.87 13.59 -19.94
N PRO A 44 -15.84 14.50 -19.68
CA PRO A 44 -15.91 15.23 -18.43
C PRO A 44 -15.93 14.27 -17.24
N PHE A 45 -15.09 14.53 -16.22
CA PHE A 45 -14.92 13.63 -15.07
C PHE A 45 -16.24 13.22 -14.41
N ARG A 46 -17.17 14.17 -14.29
CA ARG A 46 -18.51 13.91 -13.69
C ARG A 46 -19.32 12.90 -14.51
N ASP A 47 -19.21 12.96 -15.84
CA ASP A 47 -19.94 12.06 -16.73
C ASP A 47 -19.28 10.68 -16.76
N ALA A 48 -17.94 10.63 -16.75
CA ALA A 48 -17.19 9.41 -16.59
C ALA A 48 -17.54 8.68 -15.28
N TYR A 49 -17.57 9.43 -14.17
CA TYR A 49 -17.94 8.88 -12.86
C TYR A 49 -19.36 8.28 -12.85
N LYS A 50 -20.33 9.01 -13.42
CA LYS A 50 -21.73 8.53 -13.52
C LYS A 50 -21.81 7.28 -14.39
N LYS A 51 -21.14 7.27 -15.53
CA LYS A 51 -21.11 6.15 -16.46
C LYS A 51 -20.58 4.90 -15.78
N VAL A 52 -19.42 4.99 -15.15
CA VAL A 52 -18.79 3.85 -14.45
C VAL A 52 -19.68 3.35 -13.31
N GLY A 53 -20.30 4.26 -12.54
CA GLY A 53 -21.25 3.88 -11.48
C GLY A 53 -22.46 3.10 -12.01
N MET A 54 -23.02 3.52 -13.14
CA MET A 54 -24.12 2.81 -13.78
C MET A 54 -23.69 1.46 -14.37
N ASP A 55 -22.49 1.39 -14.94
CA ASP A 55 -21.94 0.13 -15.47
C ASP A 55 -21.74 -0.90 -14.35
N ILE A 56 -21.32 -0.46 -13.16
CA ILE A 56 -21.22 -1.31 -11.95
C ILE A 56 -22.61 -1.78 -11.50
N GLU A 57 -23.56 -0.86 -11.40
CA GLU A 57 -24.93 -1.18 -10.96
C GLU A 57 -25.61 -2.21 -11.87
N HIS A 58 -25.38 -2.10 -13.18
CA HIS A 58 -25.94 -3.02 -14.17
C HIS A 58 -25.14 -4.30 -14.38
N GLY A 59 -24.00 -4.45 -13.69
CA GLY A 59 -23.11 -5.62 -13.85
C GLY A 59 -22.34 -5.67 -15.16
N ASN A 60 -22.21 -4.53 -15.84
CA ASN A 60 -21.50 -4.40 -17.12
C ASN A 60 -20.06 -3.92 -16.97
N PHE A 61 -19.65 -3.65 -15.71
CA PHE A 61 -18.32 -3.16 -15.42
C PHE A 61 -17.26 -4.26 -15.59
N THR A 62 -16.27 -3.99 -16.43
CA THR A 62 -15.08 -4.85 -16.58
C THR A 62 -13.88 -4.07 -16.07
N PRO A 63 -13.25 -4.52 -14.97
CA PRO A 63 -12.12 -3.79 -14.39
C PRO A 63 -10.88 -3.89 -15.28
N ASN A 64 -10.15 -2.78 -15.40
CA ASN A 64 -8.76 -2.81 -15.87
C ASN A 64 -7.87 -3.02 -14.63
N THR A 65 -7.19 -4.15 -14.57
CA THR A 65 -6.30 -4.54 -13.47
C THR A 65 -4.83 -4.22 -13.76
N ASP A 66 -4.51 -3.78 -14.98
CA ASP A 66 -3.16 -3.36 -15.37
C ASP A 66 -2.93 -1.91 -14.93
N ILE A 67 -2.52 -1.76 -13.67
CA ILE A 67 -2.36 -0.47 -13.01
C ILE A 67 -0.87 -0.15 -12.88
N HIS A 68 -0.46 0.97 -13.47
CA HIS A 68 0.89 1.51 -13.37
C HIS A 68 0.87 2.96 -12.91
N HIS A 69 1.06 3.17 -11.62
CA HIS A 69 1.19 4.50 -11.06
C HIS A 69 2.66 4.93 -10.98
N THR A 70 2.90 6.22 -11.16
CA THR A 70 4.26 6.78 -11.15
C THR A 70 4.65 7.43 -9.83
N HIS A 71 3.67 7.76 -8.97
CA HIS A 71 3.95 8.39 -7.69
C HIS A 71 4.50 7.40 -6.66
N GLU A 72 5.37 7.87 -5.78
CA GLU A 72 6.03 7.05 -4.77
C GLU A 72 5.02 6.43 -3.79
N GLY A 73 5.23 5.14 -3.46
CA GLY A 73 4.36 4.39 -2.55
C GLY A 73 3.10 3.82 -3.18
N SER A 74 2.90 3.99 -4.50
CA SER A 74 1.75 3.46 -5.22
C SER A 74 1.99 2.08 -5.83
N ILE A 75 0.91 1.47 -6.32
CA ILE A 75 0.97 0.22 -7.08
C ILE A 75 1.87 0.41 -8.31
N GLY A 76 2.89 -0.45 -8.45
CA GLY A 76 3.92 -0.35 -9.49
C GLY A 76 5.15 0.49 -9.12
N ASN A 77 5.08 1.29 -8.04
CA ASN A 77 6.21 2.11 -7.56
C ASN A 77 6.24 2.18 -6.02
N LEU A 78 6.36 1.03 -5.36
CA LEU A 78 6.28 0.90 -3.89
C LEU A 78 7.45 1.57 -3.16
N CYS A 79 8.60 1.73 -3.82
CA CYS A 79 9.81 2.32 -3.24
C CYS A 79 10.31 1.63 -1.96
N ASN A 80 10.19 0.31 -1.88
CA ASN A 80 10.58 -0.47 -0.70
C ASN A 80 12.06 -0.26 -0.32
N ASP A 81 12.93 -0.11 -1.30
CA ASP A 81 14.34 0.23 -1.14
C ASP A 81 14.56 1.56 -0.40
N LYS A 82 13.76 2.58 -0.71
CA LYS A 82 13.80 3.87 0.00
C LYS A 82 13.29 3.75 1.44
N VAL A 83 12.25 2.92 1.66
CA VAL A 83 11.73 2.66 3.01
C VAL A 83 12.78 1.97 3.86
N GLU A 84 13.46 0.95 3.32
CA GLU A 84 14.56 0.24 3.98
C GLU A 84 15.70 1.21 4.34
N GLN A 85 16.15 2.03 3.38
CA GLN A 85 17.19 3.03 3.62
C GLN A 85 16.81 4.05 4.70
N LEU A 86 15.55 4.51 4.73
CA LEU A 86 15.05 5.41 5.77
C LEU A 86 15.06 4.73 7.14
N MET A 87 14.72 3.45 7.21
CA MET A 87 14.76 2.66 8.44
C MET A 87 16.19 2.52 8.96
N ASP A 88 17.14 2.17 8.08
CA ASP A 88 18.56 2.02 8.42
C ASP A 88 19.14 3.34 8.97
N ASN A 89 18.88 4.45 8.29
CA ASN A 89 19.30 5.76 8.75
C ASN A 89 18.72 6.13 10.13
N ALA A 90 17.44 5.81 10.36
CA ALA A 90 16.80 6.03 11.63
C ALA A 90 17.43 5.16 12.73
N TYR A 91 17.69 3.88 12.44
CA TYR A 91 18.30 2.93 13.36
C TYR A 91 19.71 3.37 13.78
N GLU A 92 20.53 3.81 12.82
CA GLU A 92 21.86 4.36 13.11
C GLU A 92 21.80 5.62 13.99
N GLY A 93 20.76 6.43 13.83
CA GLY A 93 20.53 7.64 14.63
C GLY A 93 20.29 7.37 16.13
N PHE A 94 19.82 6.19 16.52
CA PHE A 94 19.51 5.85 17.91
C PHE A 94 20.73 5.72 18.83
N LYS A 95 21.93 5.48 18.29
CA LYS A 95 23.21 5.41 19.06
C LYS A 95 23.11 4.47 20.27
N PHE A 96 22.53 3.30 20.11
CA PHE A 96 22.33 2.32 21.20
C PHE A 96 23.59 2.03 22.02
N ASN A 97 24.77 2.05 21.41
CA ASN A 97 26.03 1.85 22.11
C ASN A 97 26.31 2.92 23.17
N ARG A 98 25.86 4.17 22.94
CA ARG A 98 26.01 5.25 23.97
C ARG A 98 25.11 5.01 25.16
N VAL A 99 23.88 4.53 24.93
CA VAL A 99 22.94 4.19 26.00
C VAL A 99 23.49 3.07 26.84
N LYS A 100 23.95 1.99 26.22
CA LYS A 100 24.56 0.85 26.91
C LYS A 100 25.78 1.24 27.75
N GLN A 101 26.65 2.08 27.19
CA GLN A 101 27.83 2.58 27.89
C GLN A 101 27.47 3.47 29.09
N ALA A 102 26.41 4.27 28.96
CA ALA A 102 25.90 5.10 30.08
C ALA A 102 25.33 4.21 31.20
N GLU A 103 24.57 3.19 30.87
CA GLU A 103 24.04 2.21 31.83
C GLU A 103 25.17 1.47 32.57
N GLU A 104 26.18 0.98 31.85
CA GLU A 104 27.35 0.30 32.43
C GLU A 104 28.15 1.24 33.37
N ASN A 105 28.19 2.53 33.10
CA ASN A 105 28.85 3.52 33.96
C ASN A 105 28.05 3.86 35.21
N LEU A 106 26.72 3.74 35.18
CA LEU A 106 25.86 3.95 36.35
C LEU A 106 25.90 2.80 37.34
N LEU A 107 26.30 1.61 36.88
CA LEU A 107 26.37 0.38 37.71
C LEU A 107 27.75 0.18 38.35
N LYS A 108 28.69 1.07 38.15
CA LYS A 108 30.02 1.09 38.78
C LYS A 108 30.04 2.05 39.98
#